data_c5d2622b2c265230e8897cf26fef8715
#
_entry.id   c5d2622b2c265230e8897cf26fef8715
#
_cell.length_a   1.000
_cell.length_b   1.000
_cell.length_c   1.000
_cell.angle_alpha   90.00
_cell.angle_beta   90.00
_cell.angle_gamma   90.00
#
_symmetry.space_group_name_H-M   'P 1'
#
loop_
_entity.id
_entity.type
_entity.pdbx_description
1 polymer ?
#
loop_
_entity_poly.entity_id
_entity_poly.type
_entity_poly.pdbx_seq_one_letter_code
_entity_poly.pdbx_strand_id
1 'polypeptide(L)'
;MRIFVTGASGWIGSAVVPELISAGHQVLGLARSDTAARTVADLGAEVLRGDLNDTDVLRAGALDTDGVIHLAFVVPSVTEAATQTDAKAIETFVTALADSGKPLVVSGATLVTPGRPATERDELIATGPIAARIANMQVEIGRAHV
;
A
#
# COMPACT_ATOMS: atom_id res chain seq x y z
N MET A 1 11.24 -14.04 -0.97
CA MET A 1 9.92 -13.80 -0.36
C MET A 1 8.88 -13.65 -1.46
N ARG A 2 7.64 -13.99 -1.19
CA ARG A 2 6.49 -13.64 -2.03
C ARG A 2 5.80 -12.42 -1.43
N ILE A 3 5.65 -11.34 -2.19
CA ILE A 3 5.21 -10.04 -1.70
C ILE A 3 3.90 -9.63 -2.39
N PHE A 4 2.87 -9.32 -1.60
CA PHE A 4 1.63 -8.78 -2.13
C PHE A 4 1.75 -7.26 -2.32
N VAL A 5 1.51 -6.78 -3.53
CA VAL A 5 1.63 -5.35 -3.87
C VAL A 5 0.29 -4.83 -4.36
N THR A 6 -0.29 -3.88 -3.64
CA THR A 6 -1.41 -3.10 -4.16
C THR A 6 -0.90 -1.88 -4.91
N GLY A 7 -1.62 -1.43 -5.94
CA GLY A 7 -1.13 -0.34 -6.80
C GLY A 7 0.05 -0.73 -7.70
N ALA A 8 0.27 -2.03 -7.92
CA ALA A 8 1.36 -2.57 -8.72
C ALA A 8 1.43 -2.02 -10.15
N SER A 9 0.29 -1.72 -10.77
CA SER A 9 0.19 -1.12 -12.11
C SER A 9 0.28 0.42 -12.11
N GLY A 10 0.39 1.05 -10.94
CA GLY A 10 0.48 2.51 -10.79
C GLY A 10 1.90 3.04 -11.00
N TRP A 11 2.07 4.36 -10.91
CA TRP A 11 3.36 5.00 -11.15
C TRP A 11 4.47 4.48 -10.24
N ILE A 12 4.24 4.43 -8.93
CA ILE A 12 5.22 3.88 -7.98
C ILE A 12 5.36 2.37 -8.17
N GLY A 13 4.24 1.66 -8.31
CA GLY A 13 4.24 0.20 -8.48
C GLY A 13 5.02 -0.27 -9.70
N SER A 14 4.93 0.45 -10.82
CA SER A 14 5.67 0.11 -12.06
C SER A 14 7.20 0.22 -11.91
N ALA A 15 7.70 0.95 -10.92
CA ALA A 15 9.10 0.99 -10.56
C ALA A 15 9.45 -0.05 -9.47
N VAL A 16 8.59 -0.20 -8.46
CA VAL A 16 8.85 -1.08 -7.32
C VAL A 16 8.79 -2.56 -7.71
N VAL A 17 7.84 -2.96 -8.54
CA VAL A 17 7.65 -4.38 -8.92
C VAL A 17 8.88 -4.98 -9.61
N PRO A 18 9.48 -4.33 -10.65
CA PRO A 18 10.69 -4.85 -11.27
C PRO A 18 11.88 -4.92 -10.31
N GLU A 19 12.03 -3.97 -9.39
CA GLU A 19 13.10 -3.98 -8.39
C GLU A 19 12.96 -5.17 -7.43
N LEU A 20 11.74 -5.46 -6.96
CA LEU A 20 11.47 -6.63 -6.12
C LEU A 20 11.82 -7.93 -6.85
N ILE A 21 11.42 -8.06 -8.12
CA ILE A 21 11.71 -9.24 -8.93
C ILE A 21 13.22 -9.38 -9.17
N SER A 22 13.92 -8.28 -9.49
CA SER A 22 15.37 -8.27 -9.69
C SER A 22 16.14 -8.64 -8.44
N ALA A 23 15.57 -8.34 -7.26
CA ALA A 23 16.10 -8.75 -5.96
C ALA A 23 15.77 -10.21 -5.59
N GLY A 24 15.14 -10.97 -6.50
CA GLY A 24 14.81 -12.38 -6.31
C GLY A 24 13.51 -12.65 -5.53
N HIS A 25 12.62 -11.66 -5.43
CA HIS A 25 11.30 -11.83 -4.84
C HIS A 25 10.25 -12.23 -5.89
N GLN A 26 9.22 -12.93 -5.47
CA GLN A 26 8.01 -13.13 -6.25
C GLN A 26 7.01 -12.03 -5.87
N VAL A 27 6.27 -11.52 -6.85
CA VAL A 27 5.29 -10.46 -6.62
C VAL A 27 3.89 -10.93 -7.02
N LEU A 28 2.93 -10.73 -6.11
CA LEU A 28 1.50 -10.87 -6.36
C LEU A 28 0.91 -9.45 -6.44
N GLY A 29 0.50 -9.00 -7.62
CA GLY A 29 0.02 -7.64 -7.85
C GLY A 29 -1.51 -7.57 -7.92
N LEU A 30 -2.14 -6.69 -7.11
CA LEU A 30 -3.57 -6.43 -7.17
C LEU A 30 -3.92 -5.64 -8.43
N ALA A 31 -4.93 -6.11 -9.17
CA ALA A 31 -5.38 -5.49 -10.41
C ALA A 31 -6.91 -5.45 -10.51
N ARG A 32 -7.49 -4.23 -10.56
CA ARG A 32 -8.95 -4.03 -10.63
C ARG A 32 -9.53 -4.08 -12.06
N SER A 33 -8.72 -3.91 -13.09
CA SER A 33 -9.14 -3.88 -14.48
C SER A 33 -8.28 -4.78 -15.36
N ASP A 34 -8.74 -5.10 -16.56
CA ASP A 34 -7.95 -5.91 -17.51
C ASP A 34 -6.68 -5.20 -17.96
N THR A 35 -6.73 -3.87 -18.09
CA THR A 35 -5.54 -3.08 -18.38
C THR A 35 -4.53 -3.16 -17.26
N ALA A 36 -4.95 -2.97 -16.01
CA ALA A 36 -4.08 -3.11 -14.84
C ALA A 36 -3.50 -4.53 -14.74
N ALA A 37 -4.31 -5.56 -15.00
CA ALA A 37 -3.86 -6.95 -14.98
C ALA A 37 -2.77 -7.23 -16.04
N ARG A 38 -2.93 -6.72 -17.25
CA ARG A 38 -1.90 -6.82 -18.28
C ARG A 38 -0.61 -6.11 -17.86
N THR A 39 -0.72 -4.87 -17.38
CA THR A 39 0.45 -4.14 -16.89
C THR A 39 1.20 -4.92 -15.79
N VAL A 40 0.50 -5.49 -14.81
CA VAL A 40 1.11 -6.29 -13.74
C VAL A 40 1.80 -7.54 -14.31
N ALA A 41 1.15 -8.25 -15.23
CA ALA A 41 1.73 -9.42 -15.89
C ALA A 41 2.96 -9.07 -16.75
N ASP A 42 2.92 -7.96 -17.49
CA ASP A 42 4.04 -7.48 -18.32
C ASP A 42 5.25 -7.08 -17.48
N LEU A 43 5.05 -6.69 -16.21
CA LEU A 43 6.13 -6.45 -15.24
C LEU A 43 6.72 -7.75 -14.65
N GLY A 44 6.17 -8.92 -15.00
CA GLY A 44 6.64 -10.22 -14.52
C GLY A 44 6.03 -10.67 -13.20
N ALA A 45 4.98 -10.01 -12.72
CA ALA A 45 4.29 -10.35 -11.48
C ALA A 45 3.05 -11.23 -11.73
N GLU A 46 2.68 -12.04 -10.74
CA GLU A 46 1.40 -12.71 -10.70
C GLU A 46 0.26 -11.70 -10.49
N VAL A 47 -0.90 -11.98 -11.06
CA VAL A 47 -2.06 -11.09 -11.00
C VAL A 47 -3.10 -11.64 -10.02
N LEU A 48 -3.43 -10.86 -8.99
CA LEU A 48 -4.62 -11.04 -8.16
C LEU A 48 -5.70 -10.07 -8.62
N ARG A 49 -6.84 -10.60 -9.08
CA ARG A 49 -7.98 -9.78 -9.49
C ARG A 49 -8.77 -9.33 -8.28
N GLY A 50 -9.00 -8.03 -8.16
CA GLY A 50 -9.77 -7.43 -7.06
C GLY A 50 -9.61 -5.92 -6.99
N ASP A 51 -10.36 -5.30 -6.10
CA ASP A 51 -10.38 -3.86 -5.83
C ASP A 51 -10.03 -3.60 -4.36
N LEU A 52 -9.65 -2.36 -4.02
CA LEU A 52 -9.37 -1.96 -2.63
C LEU A 52 -10.58 -2.05 -1.70
N ASN A 53 -11.79 -2.07 -2.24
CA ASN A 53 -13.00 -2.27 -1.46
C ASN A 53 -13.30 -3.75 -1.17
N ASP A 54 -12.63 -4.67 -1.85
CA ASP A 54 -12.80 -6.11 -1.70
C ASP A 54 -11.86 -6.63 -0.59
N THR A 55 -12.29 -6.46 0.64
CA THR A 55 -11.49 -6.81 1.83
C THR A 55 -11.17 -8.30 1.92
N ASP A 56 -12.00 -9.18 1.35
CA ASP A 56 -11.74 -10.62 1.35
C ASP A 56 -10.58 -10.97 0.41
N VAL A 57 -10.51 -10.32 -0.76
CA VAL A 57 -9.38 -10.46 -1.69
C VAL A 57 -8.10 -9.88 -1.08
N LEU A 58 -8.17 -8.70 -0.43
CA LEU A 58 -7.02 -8.10 0.24
C LEU A 58 -6.48 -9.01 1.34
N ARG A 59 -7.37 -9.54 2.16
CA ARG A 59 -7.03 -10.48 3.24
C ARG A 59 -6.39 -11.76 2.69
N ALA A 60 -6.98 -12.36 1.66
CA ALA A 60 -6.45 -13.56 1.03
C ALA A 60 -5.04 -13.32 0.47
N GLY A 61 -4.80 -12.22 -0.24
CA GLY A 61 -3.49 -11.84 -0.74
C GLY A 61 -2.44 -11.65 0.36
N ALA A 62 -2.81 -11.01 1.46
CA ALA A 62 -1.92 -10.81 2.61
C ALA A 62 -1.56 -12.13 3.30
N LEU A 63 -2.52 -13.03 3.48
CA LEU A 63 -2.27 -14.33 4.12
C LEU A 63 -1.41 -15.27 3.27
N ASP A 64 -1.57 -15.23 1.94
CA ASP A 64 -0.89 -16.09 0.97
C ASP A 64 0.55 -15.64 0.63
N THR A 65 1.00 -14.51 1.19
CA THR A 65 2.31 -13.91 0.91
C THR A 65 3.13 -13.70 2.19
N ASP A 66 4.42 -13.42 2.04
CA ASP A 66 5.36 -13.21 3.15
C ASP A 66 5.37 -11.76 3.66
N GLY A 67 4.71 -10.84 2.97
CA GLY A 67 4.61 -9.44 3.35
C GLY A 67 3.77 -8.64 2.36
N VAL A 68 3.36 -7.44 2.75
CA VAL A 68 2.49 -6.55 1.97
C VAL A 68 3.17 -5.20 1.73
N ILE A 69 3.10 -4.71 0.49
CA ILE A 69 3.43 -3.33 0.13
C ILE A 69 2.17 -2.66 -0.42
N HIS A 70 1.64 -1.70 0.33
CA HIS A 70 0.42 -0.97 -0.02
C HIS A 70 0.76 0.38 -0.66
N LEU A 71 0.70 0.42 -2.01
CA LEU A 71 0.97 1.62 -2.81
C LEU A 71 -0.29 2.22 -3.44
N ALA A 72 -1.40 1.47 -3.42
CA ALA A 72 -2.63 1.92 -4.03
C ALA A 72 -3.26 3.06 -3.25
N PHE A 73 -3.62 4.12 -3.96
CA PHE A 73 -4.48 5.18 -3.47
C PHE A 73 -5.38 5.69 -4.59
N VAL A 74 -6.60 6.07 -4.26
CA VAL A 74 -7.55 6.56 -5.27
C VAL A 74 -7.24 8.03 -5.58
N VAL A 75 -6.67 8.27 -6.74
CA VAL A 75 -6.41 9.60 -7.31
C VAL A 75 -7.40 9.87 -8.47
N PRO A 76 -7.77 11.11 -8.84
CA PRO A 76 -6.94 12.32 -8.74
C PRO A 76 -7.21 13.23 -7.54
N SER A 77 -8.17 12.94 -6.69
CA SER A 77 -8.47 13.81 -5.55
C SER A 77 -8.47 13.02 -4.23
N VAL A 78 -7.88 13.61 -3.18
CA VAL A 78 -7.98 13.11 -1.82
C VAL A 78 -9.40 13.44 -1.31
N THR A 79 -10.33 12.53 -1.54
CA THR A 79 -11.70 12.62 -1.06
C THR A 79 -11.86 11.84 0.23
N GLU A 80 -12.91 12.14 0.99
CA GLU A 80 -13.26 11.37 2.19
C GLU A 80 -13.48 9.89 1.85
N ALA A 81 -14.17 9.59 0.75
CA ALA A 81 -14.38 8.21 0.30
C ALA A 81 -13.07 7.49 -0.04
N ALA A 82 -12.12 8.17 -0.72
CA ALA A 82 -10.80 7.60 -1.03
C ALA A 82 -10.02 7.31 0.26
N THR A 83 -10.08 8.20 1.24
CA THR A 83 -9.41 8.05 2.53
C THR A 83 -10.03 6.93 3.37
N GLN A 84 -11.36 6.78 3.34
CA GLN A 84 -12.05 5.67 4.01
C GLN A 84 -11.72 4.31 3.37
N THR A 85 -11.63 4.24 2.04
CA THR A 85 -11.19 3.02 1.33
C THR A 85 -9.76 2.64 1.70
N ASP A 86 -8.86 3.61 1.74
CA ASP A 86 -7.46 3.43 2.16
C ASP A 86 -7.37 2.93 3.62
N ALA A 87 -8.11 3.57 4.54
CA ALA A 87 -8.18 3.17 5.95
C ALA A 87 -8.63 1.71 6.11
N LYS A 88 -9.71 1.34 5.41
CA LYS A 88 -10.25 -0.02 5.47
C LYS A 88 -9.29 -1.06 4.90
N ALA A 89 -8.56 -0.73 3.83
CA ALA A 89 -7.53 -1.60 3.28
C ALA A 89 -6.38 -1.81 4.28
N ILE A 90 -5.87 -0.73 4.88
CA ILE A 90 -4.80 -0.79 5.90
C ILE A 90 -5.26 -1.61 7.11
N GLU A 91 -6.47 -1.37 7.64
CA GLU A 91 -7.02 -2.14 8.75
C GLU A 91 -7.14 -3.64 8.41
N THR A 92 -7.52 -3.96 7.18
CA THR A 92 -7.58 -5.34 6.69
C THR A 92 -6.21 -6.00 6.71
N PHE A 93 -5.16 -5.31 6.24
CA PHE A 93 -3.80 -5.82 6.26
C PHE A 93 -3.25 -5.98 7.68
N VAL A 94 -3.42 -4.96 8.53
CA VAL A 94 -2.99 -5.01 9.94
C VAL A 94 -3.64 -6.19 10.66
N THR A 95 -4.93 -6.41 10.44
CA THR A 95 -5.66 -7.53 11.05
C THR A 95 -5.21 -8.89 10.49
N ALA A 96 -5.01 -8.98 9.17
CA ALA A 96 -4.59 -10.23 8.52
C ALA A 96 -3.16 -10.63 8.91
N LEU A 97 -2.28 -9.66 9.16
CA LEU A 97 -0.87 -9.89 9.50
C LEU A 97 -0.60 -9.89 11.00
N ALA A 98 -1.62 -9.65 11.84
CA ALA A 98 -1.45 -9.67 13.29
C ALA A 98 -0.79 -10.98 13.75
N ASP A 99 0.15 -10.89 14.68
CA ASP A 99 0.90 -12.02 15.26
C ASP A 99 1.68 -12.89 14.26
N SER A 100 1.75 -12.49 12.98
CA SER A 100 2.44 -13.28 11.95
C SER A 100 3.94 -12.96 11.81
N GLY A 101 4.38 -11.79 12.29
CA GLY A 101 5.72 -11.26 12.05
C GLY A 101 5.99 -10.83 10.60
N LYS A 102 4.98 -10.87 9.71
CA LYS A 102 5.11 -10.45 8.31
C LYS A 102 5.12 -8.93 8.21
N PRO A 103 6.00 -8.33 7.37
CA PRO A 103 6.07 -6.88 7.22
C PRO A 103 4.88 -6.32 6.43
N LEU A 104 4.44 -5.13 6.85
CA LEU A 104 3.53 -4.27 6.11
C LEU A 104 4.23 -2.94 5.82
N VAL A 105 4.34 -2.57 4.55
CA VAL A 105 4.86 -1.27 4.11
C VAL A 105 3.75 -0.49 3.44
N VAL A 106 3.50 0.73 3.91
CA VAL A 106 2.47 1.62 3.36
C VAL A 106 3.10 2.88 2.79
N SER A 107 2.73 3.26 1.57
CA SER A 107 3.17 4.52 0.98
C SER A 107 2.49 5.70 1.66
N GLY A 108 3.30 6.64 2.14
CA GLY A 108 2.81 7.83 2.80
C GLY A 108 2.72 9.08 1.92
N ALA A 109 2.25 10.17 2.52
CA ALA A 109 2.33 11.49 1.94
C ALA A 109 3.69 12.12 2.23
N THR A 110 4.15 12.96 1.30
CA THR A 110 5.37 13.74 1.50
C THR A 110 5.16 14.82 2.56
N LEU A 111 6.08 14.89 3.52
CA LEU A 111 6.13 15.97 4.50
C LEU A 111 6.48 17.30 3.83
N VAL A 112 5.86 18.35 4.29
CA VAL A 112 6.24 19.72 3.95
C VAL A 112 6.60 20.47 5.23
N THR A 113 7.87 20.89 5.33
CA THR A 113 8.35 21.74 6.42
C THR A 113 8.67 23.13 5.85
N PRO A 114 8.01 24.21 6.32
CA PRO A 114 8.29 25.54 5.79
C PRO A 114 9.76 25.91 5.96
N GLY A 115 10.38 26.42 4.89
CA GLY A 115 11.73 27.01 4.92
C GLY A 115 12.91 26.04 4.87
N ARG A 116 12.68 24.71 4.88
CA ARG A 116 13.73 23.70 4.73
C ARG A 116 13.18 22.38 4.16
N PRO A 117 14.01 21.49 3.61
CA PRO A 117 13.59 20.12 3.29
C PRO A 117 13.13 19.38 4.56
N ALA A 118 12.04 18.64 4.44
CA ALA A 118 11.58 17.73 5.49
C ALA A 118 12.46 16.48 5.54
N THR A 119 12.57 15.89 6.72
CA THR A 119 13.27 14.63 6.97
C THR A 119 12.33 13.65 7.66
N GLU A 120 12.72 12.38 7.75
CA GLU A 120 12.00 11.33 8.46
C GLU A 120 11.87 11.56 9.98
N ARG A 121 12.59 12.54 10.52
CA ARG A 121 12.54 12.93 11.94
C ARG A 121 11.53 14.04 12.23
N ASP A 122 10.95 14.62 11.18
CA ASP A 122 9.97 15.69 11.34
C ASP A 122 8.60 15.08 11.68
N GLU A 123 7.88 15.70 12.60
CA GLU A 123 6.51 15.30 12.89
C GLU A 123 5.60 15.51 11.69
N LEU A 124 4.75 14.51 11.44
CA LEU A 124 3.69 14.58 10.43
C LEU A 124 2.59 15.54 10.91
N ILE A 125 2.75 16.82 10.63
CA ILE A 125 1.69 17.81 10.88
C ILE A 125 0.75 17.79 9.68
N ALA A 126 -0.40 17.16 9.87
CA ALA A 126 -1.41 17.03 8.85
C ALA A 126 -2.43 18.15 8.93
N THR A 127 -2.58 18.90 7.86
CA THR A 127 -3.66 19.87 7.69
C THR A 127 -4.40 19.61 6.38
N GLY A 128 -5.71 19.91 6.35
CA GLY A 128 -6.53 19.75 5.15
C GLY A 128 -6.86 18.28 4.80
N PRO A 129 -7.22 17.99 3.55
CA PRO A 129 -7.73 16.68 3.11
C PRO A 129 -6.75 15.51 3.32
N ILE A 130 -5.45 15.78 3.38
CA ILE A 130 -4.42 14.76 3.57
C ILE A 130 -4.29 14.31 5.04
N ALA A 131 -4.86 15.09 5.98
CA ALA A 131 -4.78 14.80 7.41
C ALA A 131 -5.34 13.41 7.76
N ALA A 132 -6.46 13.04 7.17
CA ALA A 132 -7.10 11.76 7.40
C ALA A 132 -6.22 10.59 6.90
N ARG A 133 -5.53 10.75 5.76
CA ARG A 133 -4.60 9.73 5.26
C ARG A 133 -3.38 9.57 6.15
N ILE A 134 -2.85 10.68 6.68
CA ILE A 134 -1.74 10.63 7.64
C ILE A 134 -2.17 9.95 8.94
N ALA A 135 -3.39 10.19 9.41
CA ALA A 135 -3.95 9.50 10.58
C ALA A 135 -4.04 7.98 10.36
N ASN A 136 -4.41 7.52 9.15
CA ASN A 136 -4.43 6.10 8.80
C ASN A 136 -3.04 5.44 8.95
N MET A 137 -1.98 6.15 8.56
CA MET A 137 -0.61 5.66 8.69
C MET A 137 -0.13 5.60 10.15
N GLN A 138 -0.58 6.51 11.00
CA GLN A 138 -0.24 6.51 12.43
C GLN A 138 -0.84 5.32 13.18
N VAL A 139 -1.98 4.81 12.76
CA VAL A 139 -2.59 3.59 13.32
C VAL A 139 -1.70 2.36 13.10
N GLU A 140 -1.01 2.30 11.97
CA GLU A 140 -0.05 1.23 11.66
C GLU A 140 1.19 1.29 12.56
N ILE A 141 1.81 2.46 12.70
CA ILE A 141 3.02 2.67 13.53
C ILE A 141 2.74 2.31 15.00
N GLY A 142 1.56 2.64 15.52
CA GLY A 142 1.18 2.33 16.89
C GLY A 142 0.98 0.85 17.18
N ARG A 143 0.70 0.02 16.16
CA ARG A 143 0.52 -1.44 16.30
C ARG A 143 1.78 -2.26 16.00
N ALA A 144 2.75 -1.68 15.30
CA ALA A 144 4.03 -2.34 14.98
C ALA A 144 5.03 -2.33 16.15
N HIS A 145 4.73 -1.66 17.25
CA HIS A 145 5.62 -1.47 18.40
C HIS A 145 5.07 -2.07 19.71
N VAL A 146 4.15 -3.04 19.63
CA VAL A 146 3.66 -3.79 20.81
C VAL A 146 4.19 -5.21 20.82
#